data_87e8750dc6f89352e1f3c1c943696a1e
#
_entry.id   87e8750dc6f89352e1f3c1c943696a1e
#
_cell.length_a   1.000
_cell.length_b   1.000
_cell.length_c   1.000
_cell.angle_alpha   90.00
_cell.angle_beta   90.00
_cell.angle_gamma   90.00
#
_symmetry.space_group_name_H-M   'P 1'
#
loop_
_entity.id
_entity.type
_entity.pdbx_description
1 polymer ?
#
loop_
_entity_poly.entity_id
_entity_poly.type
_entity_poly.pdbx_seq_one_letter_code
_entity_poly.pdbx_strand_id
1 'polypeptide(L)'
;SNIVGFTATADQTTRLDILNKIFNNKAKTFVRGFDRPNLYLSIIQKNNAKRQLLDFLNSRKEQSGIIYCLSRKRTEEISSFLNQNGFNTSAYHAGLDANVRKNVQDTFMTEENHIVIATIAFGMGIDKPDIRFVVHLNIPSSMEAYYQEIGRAGRDGNPADTLLIYGIDDVIVRRKMIEENNYNDEFKLKENK
;
A
#
# COMPACT_ATOMS: atom_id res chain seq x y z
N SER A 1 23.06 6.48 -26.71
CA SER A 1 22.28 6.96 -25.57
C SER A 1 22.51 6.04 -24.39
N ASN A 2 22.75 6.63 -23.20
CA ASN A 2 22.90 5.86 -21.96
C ASN A 2 21.50 5.47 -21.45
N ILE A 3 21.30 4.18 -21.21
CA ILE A 3 20.04 3.66 -20.67
C ILE A 3 20.27 3.33 -19.19
N VAL A 4 19.38 3.80 -18.33
CA VAL A 4 19.38 3.50 -16.89
C VAL A 4 18.02 2.94 -16.52
N GLY A 5 17.99 1.83 -15.77
CA GLY A 5 16.77 1.20 -15.25
C GLY A 5 16.73 1.24 -13.72
N PHE A 6 15.61 1.68 -13.17
CA PHE A 6 15.36 1.67 -11.72
C PHE A 6 14.15 0.78 -11.41
N THR A 7 14.28 -0.04 -10.38
CA THR A 7 13.17 -0.85 -9.86
C THR A 7 13.28 -0.96 -8.34
N ALA A 8 12.14 -0.98 -7.66
CA ALA A 8 12.10 -1.07 -6.20
C ALA A 8 11.99 -2.52 -5.70
N THR A 9 11.42 -3.43 -6.49
CA THR A 9 10.95 -4.75 -6.03
C THR A 9 11.30 -5.92 -6.95
N ALA A 10 12.28 -5.73 -7.85
CA ALA A 10 12.70 -6.83 -8.75
C ALA A 10 13.38 -7.96 -7.95
N ASP A 11 12.81 -9.14 -7.98
CA ASP A 11 13.44 -10.37 -7.53
C ASP A 11 14.62 -10.77 -8.44
N GLN A 12 15.33 -11.83 -8.09
CA GLN A 12 16.50 -12.26 -8.84
C GLN A 12 16.16 -12.60 -10.30
N THR A 13 15.04 -13.28 -10.54
CA THR A 13 14.58 -13.68 -11.87
C THR A 13 14.25 -12.46 -12.73
N THR A 14 13.47 -11.54 -12.18
CA THR A 14 13.11 -10.29 -12.87
C THR A 14 14.34 -9.44 -13.17
N ARG A 15 15.32 -9.37 -12.27
CA ARG A 15 16.58 -8.65 -12.52
C ARG A 15 17.38 -9.24 -13.67
N LEU A 16 17.48 -10.58 -13.73
CA LEU A 16 18.15 -11.27 -14.84
C LEU A 16 17.43 -11.03 -16.17
N ASP A 17 16.11 -11.04 -16.16
CA ASP A 17 15.29 -10.73 -17.34
C ASP A 17 15.51 -9.30 -17.84
N ILE A 18 15.53 -8.32 -16.95
CA ILE A 18 15.82 -6.91 -17.27
C ILE A 18 17.23 -6.78 -17.87
N LEU A 19 18.23 -7.39 -17.22
CA LEU A 19 19.61 -7.36 -17.70
C LEU A 19 19.76 -7.95 -19.10
N ASN A 20 19.10 -9.08 -19.33
CA ASN A 20 19.16 -9.77 -20.62
C ASN A 20 18.39 -9.00 -21.71
N LYS A 21 17.13 -8.65 -21.46
CA LYS A 21 16.23 -8.08 -22.49
C LYS A 21 16.51 -6.62 -22.82
N ILE A 22 16.94 -5.83 -21.83
CA ILE A 22 17.14 -4.37 -22.01
C ILE A 22 18.61 -4.02 -22.19
N PHE A 23 19.49 -4.69 -21.46
CA PHE A 23 20.91 -4.33 -21.40
C PHE A 23 21.87 -5.32 -22.07
N ASN A 24 21.36 -6.39 -22.68
CA ASN A 24 22.18 -7.45 -23.28
C ASN A 24 23.29 -7.94 -22.32
N ASN A 25 23.01 -8.05 -21.05
CA ASN A 25 23.91 -8.43 -19.96
C ASN A 25 25.14 -7.52 -19.78
N LYS A 26 25.12 -6.29 -20.31
CA LYS A 26 26.26 -5.36 -20.25
C LYS A 26 26.11 -4.21 -19.25
N ALA A 27 25.06 -4.19 -18.41
CA ALA A 27 24.85 -3.13 -17.44
C ALA A 27 25.57 -3.40 -16.13
N LYS A 28 26.05 -2.33 -15.49
CA LYS A 28 26.49 -2.38 -14.10
C LYS A 28 25.26 -2.37 -13.19
N THR A 29 25.16 -3.35 -12.32
CA THR A 29 24.03 -3.52 -11.41
C THR A 29 24.39 -3.08 -10.00
N PHE A 30 23.51 -2.29 -9.39
CA PHE A 30 23.59 -1.90 -7.99
C PHE A 30 22.35 -2.43 -7.28
N VAL A 31 22.54 -3.35 -6.36
CA VAL A 31 21.43 -3.92 -5.58
C VAL A 31 21.64 -3.50 -4.12
N ARG A 32 20.68 -2.78 -3.56
CA ARG A 32 20.58 -2.55 -2.11
C ARG A 32 19.59 -3.53 -1.51
N GLY A 33 19.82 -3.95 -0.28
CA GLY A 33 18.88 -4.79 0.47
C GLY A 33 17.55 -4.08 0.72
N PHE A 34 16.52 -4.88 1.00
CA PHE A 34 15.19 -4.38 1.39
C PHE A 34 15.11 -3.96 2.85
N ASP A 35 16.22 -4.02 3.56
CA ASP A 35 16.26 -3.72 5.00
C ASP A 35 15.94 -2.24 5.25
N ARG A 36 14.94 -2.02 6.08
CA ARG A 36 14.47 -0.73 6.55
C ARG A 36 14.42 -0.76 8.08
N PRO A 37 15.57 -0.59 8.75
CA PRO A 37 15.68 -0.76 10.20
C PRO A 37 14.83 0.23 11.00
N ASN A 38 14.37 1.31 10.37
CA ASN A 38 13.49 2.29 10.96
C ASN A 38 11.99 1.91 10.88
N LEU A 39 11.63 0.79 10.25
CA LEU A 39 10.24 0.32 10.18
C LEU A 39 9.99 -0.79 11.20
N TYR A 40 9.04 -0.56 12.09
CA TYR A 40 8.58 -1.56 13.06
C TYR A 40 7.38 -2.31 12.49
N LEU A 41 7.56 -3.61 12.20
CA LEU A 41 6.53 -4.45 11.61
C LEU A 41 5.74 -5.19 12.69
N SER A 42 4.41 -5.02 12.68
CA SER A 42 3.49 -5.71 13.55
C SER A 42 2.40 -6.40 12.76
N ILE A 43 2.10 -7.66 13.12
CA ILE A 43 1.04 -8.45 12.50
C ILE A 43 0.16 -9.00 13.62
N ILE A 44 -1.13 -8.68 13.57
CA ILE A 44 -2.08 -9.12 14.60
C ILE A 44 -3.32 -9.77 13.97
N GLN A 45 -3.88 -10.74 14.67
CA GLN A 45 -5.12 -11.38 14.25
C GLN A 45 -6.31 -10.43 14.44
N LYS A 46 -7.19 -10.37 13.45
CA LYS A 46 -8.42 -9.59 13.45
C LYS A 46 -9.41 -10.18 14.47
N ASN A 47 -9.77 -9.39 15.46
CA ASN A 47 -10.86 -9.69 16.40
C ASN A 47 -11.96 -8.62 16.25
N ASN A 48 -11.62 -7.37 16.56
CA ASN A 48 -12.45 -6.20 16.31
C ASN A 48 -11.58 -5.13 15.62
N ALA A 49 -11.54 -5.19 14.29
CA ALA A 49 -10.62 -4.35 13.51
C ALA A 49 -10.79 -2.85 13.78
N LYS A 50 -12.02 -2.36 14.01
CA LYS A 50 -12.25 -0.94 14.32
C LYS A 50 -11.66 -0.56 15.66
N ARG A 51 -11.84 -1.40 16.70
CA ARG A 51 -11.27 -1.16 18.02
C ARG A 51 -9.75 -1.28 17.99
N GLN A 52 -9.22 -2.34 17.39
CA GLN A 52 -7.77 -2.54 17.23
C GLN A 52 -7.11 -1.36 16.49
N LEU A 53 -7.79 -0.81 15.48
CA LEU A 53 -7.34 0.37 14.76
C LEU A 53 -7.34 1.61 15.66
N LEU A 54 -8.40 1.86 16.41
CA LEU A 54 -8.46 2.98 17.38
C LEU A 54 -7.37 2.87 18.44
N ASP A 55 -7.20 1.68 19.01
CA ASP A 55 -6.17 1.44 20.03
C ASP A 55 -4.77 1.74 19.48
N PHE A 56 -4.50 1.36 18.22
CA PHE A 56 -3.25 1.70 17.53
C PHE A 56 -3.10 3.20 17.29
N LEU A 57 -4.16 3.88 16.87
CA LEU A 57 -4.11 5.31 16.49
C LEU A 57 -4.12 6.26 17.69
N ASN A 58 -4.61 5.84 18.86
CA ASN A 58 -4.74 6.72 20.03
C ASN A 58 -3.43 7.37 20.48
N SER A 59 -2.30 6.67 20.33
CA SER A 59 -0.96 7.22 20.61
C SER A 59 -0.31 7.94 19.43
N ARG A 60 -1.04 8.12 18.29
CA ARG A 60 -0.52 8.61 17.01
C ARG A 60 -1.37 9.73 16.40
N LYS A 61 -2.13 10.46 17.23
CA LYS A 61 -3.08 11.50 16.78
C LYS A 61 -2.44 12.63 15.99
N GLU A 62 -1.21 12.97 16.34
CA GLU A 62 -0.42 14.03 15.69
C GLU A 62 0.48 13.51 14.57
N GLN A 63 0.15 12.35 13.99
CA GLN A 63 0.98 11.70 12.99
C GLN A 63 0.23 11.46 11.69
N SER A 64 0.92 11.67 10.57
CA SER A 64 0.42 11.30 9.24
C SER A 64 0.59 9.82 8.97
N GLY A 65 -0.41 9.21 8.34
CA GLY A 65 -0.39 7.80 8.02
C GLY A 65 -1.29 7.38 6.88
N ILE A 66 -1.12 6.13 6.45
CA ILE A 66 -1.96 5.53 5.40
C ILE A 66 -2.59 4.26 5.96
N ILE A 67 -3.90 4.09 5.73
CA ILE A 67 -4.63 2.88 6.10
C ILE A 67 -5.20 2.25 4.84
N TYR A 68 -4.71 1.07 4.47
CA TYR A 68 -5.15 0.33 3.30
C TYR A 68 -6.37 -0.55 3.59
N CYS A 69 -7.38 -0.42 2.73
CA CYS A 69 -8.60 -1.21 2.73
C CYS A 69 -8.80 -1.92 1.38
N LEU A 70 -9.44 -3.08 1.41
CA LEU A 70 -9.65 -3.88 0.20
C LEU A 70 -10.69 -3.27 -0.75
N SER A 71 -11.73 -2.57 -0.24
CA SER A 71 -12.84 -2.05 -1.05
C SER A 71 -13.08 -0.56 -0.86
N ARG A 72 -13.65 0.08 -1.89
CA ARG A 72 -14.06 1.50 -1.89
C ARG A 72 -15.00 1.80 -0.72
N LYS A 73 -16.06 1.01 -0.56
CA LYS A 73 -17.02 1.15 0.52
C LYS A 73 -16.36 1.11 1.90
N ARG A 74 -15.44 0.16 2.10
CA ARG A 74 -14.71 0.05 3.37
C ARG A 74 -13.83 1.25 3.65
N THR A 75 -13.24 1.84 2.61
CA THR A 75 -12.45 3.07 2.70
C THR A 75 -13.27 4.22 3.27
N GLU A 76 -14.46 4.44 2.72
CA GLU A 76 -15.39 5.49 3.16
C GLU A 76 -15.92 5.24 4.58
N GLU A 77 -16.31 3.99 4.89
CA GLU A 77 -16.77 3.60 6.22
C GLU A 77 -15.72 3.82 7.31
N ILE A 78 -14.48 3.46 7.05
CA ILE A 78 -13.38 3.64 8.04
C ILE A 78 -13.02 5.11 8.18
N SER A 79 -12.98 5.87 7.09
CA SER A 79 -12.73 7.31 7.15
C SER A 79 -13.81 8.02 7.97
N SER A 80 -15.08 7.77 7.69
CA SER A 80 -16.20 8.32 8.46
C SER A 80 -16.13 7.94 9.95
N PHE A 81 -15.84 6.67 10.23
CA PHE A 81 -15.70 6.18 11.59
C PHE A 81 -14.57 6.88 12.35
N LEU A 82 -13.40 7.07 11.74
CA LEU A 82 -12.27 7.72 12.37
C LEU A 82 -12.51 9.23 12.55
N ASN A 83 -13.13 9.91 11.59
CA ASN A 83 -13.52 11.31 11.73
C ASN A 83 -14.48 11.52 12.91
N GLN A 84 -15.46 10.63 13.12
CA GLN A 84 -16.35 10.65 14.27
C GLN A 84 -15.62 10.42 15.61
N ASN A 85 -14.43 9.82 15.57
CA ASN A 85 -13.57 9.60 16.75
C ASN A 85 -12.45 10.66 16.87
N GLY A 86 -12.54 11.77 16.15
CA GLY A 86 -11.66 12.93 16.30
C GLY A 86 -10.33 12.83 15.56
N PHE A 87 -10.22 11.94 14.57
CA PHE A 87 -9.05 11.89 13.68
C PHE A 87 -9.33 12.71 12.41
N ASN A 88 -8.29 13.33 11.85
CA ASN A 88 -8.36 14.02 10.57
C ASN A 88 -8.09 13.04 9.43
N THR A 89 -9.15 12.60 8.75
CA THR A 89 -9.01 11.57 7.71
C THR A 89 -9.73 11.88 6.41
N SER A 90 -9.18 11.41 5.28
CA SER A 90 -9.82 11.41 3.97
C SER A 90 -9.83 10.02 3.35
N ALA A 91 -10.94 9.66 2.70
CA ALA A 91 -11.04 8.45 1.90
C ALA A 91 -10.43 8.68 0.51
N TYR A 92 -9.72 7.66 -0.03
CA TYR A 92 -9.15 7.70 -1.37
C TYR A 92 -9.33 6.37 -2.11
N HIS A 93 -9.96 6.41 -3.27
CA HIS A 93 -10.10 5.26 -4.17
C HIS A 93 -10.38 5.71 -5.61
N ALA A 94 -10.19 4.81 -6.57
CA ALA A 94 -10.35 5.10 -8.00
C ALA A 94 -11.77 5.52 -8.42
N GLY A 95 -12.78 5.26 -7.59
CA GLY A 95 -14.18 5.66 -7.85
C GLY A 95 -14.51 7.10 -7.49
N LEU A 96 -13.59 7.83 -6.84
CA LEU A 96 -13.76 9.26 -6.56
C LEU A 96 -13.50 10.10 -7.81
N ASP A 97 -14.14 11.27 -7.88
CA ASP A 97 -13.85 12.28 -8.89
C ASP A 97 -12.35 12.68 -8.91
N ALA A 98 -11.83 13.02 -10.08
CA ALA A 98 -10.42 13.35 -10.25
C ALA A 98 -9.99 14.55 -9.39
N ASN A 99 -10.84 15.57 -9.27
CA ASN A 99 -10.56 16.75 -8.46
C ASN A 99 -10.55 16.40 -6.96
N VAL A 100 -11.47 15.55 -6.51
CA VAL A 100 -11.49 15.06 -5.12
C VAL A 100 -10.20 14.29 -4.82
N ARG A 101 -9.80 13.38 -5.72
CA ARG A 101 -8.54 12.63 -5.54
C ARG A 101 -7.32 13.55 -5.46
N LYS A 102 -7.26 14.57 -6.34
CA LYS A 102 -6.18 15.55 -6.30
C LYS A 102 -6.17 16.31 -4.97
N ASN A 103 -7.31 16.81 -4.53
CA ASN A 103 -7.40 17.54 -3.27
C ASN A 103 -6.95 16.67 -2.07
N VAL A 104 -7.37 15.41 -2.01
CA VAL A 104 -6.91 14.48 -0.94
C VAL A 104 -5.39 14.28 -0.99
N GLN A 105 -4.80 14.16 -2.17
CA GLN A 105 -3.36 14.04 -2.31
C GLN A 105 -2.64 15.31 -1.87
N ASP A 106 -3.11 16.49 -2.31
CA ASP A 106 -2.52 17.77 -1.97
C ASP A 106 -2.60 18.02 -0.45
N THR A 107 -3.77 17.76 0.16
CA THR A 107 -3.97 17.85 1.62
C THR A 107 -3.02 16.92 2.37
N PHE A 108 -2.93 15.65 1.94
CA PHE A 108 -2.03 14.68 2.57
C PHE A 108 -0.56 15.10 2.50
N MET A 109 -0.14 15.72 1.40
CA MET A 109 1.25 16.17 1.23
C MET A 109 1.60 17.38 2.08
N THR A 110 0.62 18.24 2.42
CA THR A 110 0.84 19.52 3.10
C THR A 110 0.53 19.49 4.58
N GLU A 111 -0.42 18.66 5.03
CA GLU A 111 -0.81 18.59 6.44
C GLU A 111 0.04 17.59 7.23
N GLU A 112 0.36 17.93 8.48
CA GLU A 112 1.24 17.14 9.35
C GLU A 112 0.56 15.96 10.02
N ASN A 113 -0.75 16.02 10.25
CA ASN A 113 -1.51 15.01 11.02
C ASN A 113 -2.71 14.44 10.23
N HIS A 114 -2.53 14.28 8.94
CA HIS A 114 -3.58 13.76 8.07
C HIS A 114 -3.43 12.26 7.83
N ILE A 115 -4.56 11.53 7.90
CA ILE A 115 -4.59 10.08 7.66
C ILE A 115 -5.39 9.82 6.38
N VAL A 116 -4.79 9.14 5.41
CA VAL A 116 -5.51 8.70 4.21
C VAL A 116 -5.96 7.25 4.36
N ILE A 117 -7.27 7.03 4.23
CA ILE A 117 -7.85 5.69 4.16
C ILE A 117 -8.02 5.35 2.69
N ALA A 118 -7.32 4.34 2.21
CA ALA A 118 -7.21 4.12 0.77
C ALA A 118 -7.35 2.66 0.33
N THR A 119 -7.75 2.49 -0.92
CA THR A 119 -7.44 1.26 -1.67
C THR A 119 -6.02 1.36 -2.25
N ILE A 120 -5.54 0.28 -2.87
CA ILE A 120 -4.23 0.26 -3.57
C ILE A 120 -4.07 1.34 -4.65
N ALA A 121 -5.16 2.05 -5.00
CA ALA A 121 -5.11 3.18 -5.95
C ALA A 121 -4.34 4.39 -5.39
N PHE A 122 -4.15 4.48 -4.06
CA PHE A 122 -3.36 5.53 -3.43
C PHE A 122 -1.93 5.06 -3.24
N GLY A 123 -1.03 5.70 -3.93
CA GLY A 123 0.37 5.31 -3.74
C GLY A 123 1.31 5.75 -4.85
N MET A 124 0.96 5.61 -6.12
CA MET A 124 1.80 6.12 -7.19
C MET A 124 1.92 7.64 -7.08
N GLY A 125 3.17 8.14 -7.02
CA GLY A 125 3.45 9.57 -6.91
C GLY A 125 3.35 10.16 -5.50
N ILE A 126 3.07 9.37 -4.45
CA ILE A 126 3.11 9.84 -3.07
C ILE A 126 4.55 9.78 -2.56
N ASP A 127 5.12 10.94 -2.29
CA ASP A 127 6.48 11.10 -1.79
C ASP A 127 6.55 11.99 -0.53
N LYS A 128 5.64 11.74 0.41
CA LYS A 128 5.64 12.37 1.74
C LYS A 128 6.68 11.64 2.62
N PRO A 129 7.74 12.33 3.10
CA PRO A 129 8.84 11.68 3.80
C PRO A 129 8.48 11.23 5.22
N ASP A 130 7.58 11.93 5.87
CA ASP A 130 7.21 11.85 7.28
C ASP A 130 5.95 11.02 7.56
N ILE A 131 5.63 10.05 6.71
CA ILE A 131 4.58 9.07 7.00
C ILE A 131 5.03 8.22 8.18
N ARG A 132 4.33 8.34 9.31
CA ARG A 132 4.72 7.68 10.57
C ARG A 132 4.13 6.30 10.73
N PHE A 133 3.07 5.97 9.99
CA PHE A 133 2.53 4.62 10.01
C PHE A 133 1.85 4.22 8.71
N VAL A 134 1.87 2.91 8.44
CA VAL A 134 1.06 2.27 7.40
C VAL A 134 0.30 1.10 8.02
N VAL A 135 -1.01 1.10 7.90
CA VAL A 135 -1.89 0.04 8.42
C VAL A 135 -2.58 -0.69 7.28
N HIS A 136 -2.63 -2.01 7.34
CA HIS A 136 -3.42 -2.85 6.45
C HIS A 136 -4.57 -3.50 7.21
N LEU A 137 -5.80 -3.23 6.81
CA LEU A 137 -7.01 -3.85 7.40
C LEU A 137 -7.41 -5.15 6.70
N ASN A 138 -6.63 -5.57 5.70
CA ASN A 138 -6.78 -6.82 4.94
C ASN A 138 -5.40 -7.25 4.44
N ILE A 139 -5.26 -8.55 4.15
CA ILE A 139 -4.01 -9.09 3.56
C ILE A 139 -3.77 -8.45 2.18
N PRO A 140 -2.59 -7.89 1.91
CA PRO A 140 -2.18 -7.40 0.60
C PRO A 140 -2.24 -8.47 -0.50
N SER A 141 -2.17 -8.05 -1.75
CA SER A 141 -2.27 -8.98 -2.90
C SER A 141 -1.05 -9.90 -3.05
N SER A 142 0.10 -9.41 -2.68
CA SER A 142 1.37 -10.16 -2.67
C SER A 142 2.34 -9.57 -1.65
N MET A 143 3.45 -10.25 -1.41
CA MET A 143 4.54 -9.73 -0.56
C MET A 143 5.18 -8.49 -1.17
N GLU A 144 5.32 -8.43 -2.48
CA GLU A 144 5.86 -7.28 -3.21
C GLU A 144 4.95 -6.06 -3.03
N ALA A 145 3.63 -6.23 -3.16
CA ALA A 145 2.66 -5.17 -2.89
C ALA A 145 2.77 -4.69 -1.44
N TYR A 146 2.85 -5.61 -0.48
CA TYR A 146 3.02 -5.29 0.93
C TYR A 146 4.28 -4.44 1.16
N TYR A 147 5.43 -4.87 0.62
CA TYR A 147 6.69 -4.13 0.75
C TYR A 147 6.63 -2.74 0.10
N GLN A 148 6.00 -2.61 -1.06
CA GLN A 148 5.81 -1.32 -1.71
C GLN A 148 4.94 -0.37 -0.89
N GLU A 149 3.89 -0.91 -0.25
CA GLU A 149 2.94 -0.14 0.54
C GLU A 149 3.55 0.30 1.88
N ILE A 150 4.17 -0.60 2.64
CA ILE A 150 4.88 -0.25 3.89
C ILE A 150 6.12 0.61 3.65
N GLY A 151 6.77 0.44 2.50
CA GLY A 151 7.94 1.22 2.10
C GLY A 151 7.68 2.72 1.91
N ARG A 152 6.41 3.16 2.00
CA ARG A 152 6.03 4.59 2.02
C ARG A 152 6.30 5.25 3.36
N ALA A 153 6.30 4.47 4.44
CA ALA A 153 6.55 4.98 5.79
C ALA A 153 8.04 5.29 6.02
N GLY A 154 8.32 6.32 6.80
CA GLY A 154 9.64 6.67 7.31
C GLY A 154 10.70 6.89 6.23
N ARG A 155 10.36 7.52 5.11
CA ARG A 155 11.34 7.81 4.05
C ARG A 155 12.43 8.78 4.47
N ASP A 156 12.14 9.59 5.47
CA ASP A 156 13.10 10.49 6.12
C ASP A 156 14.09 9.78 7.05
N GLY A 157 13.99 8.45 7.20
CA GLY A 157 14.84 7.65 8.07
C GLY A 157 14.39 7.60 9.53
N ASN A 158 13.38 8.37 9.90
CA ASN A 158 12.83 8.34 11.26
C ASN A 158 11.98 7.08 11.50
N PRO A 159 11.80 6.68 12.77
CA PRO A 159 10.96 5.54 13.13
C PRO A 159 9.53 5.64 12.56
N ALA A 160 9.03 4.54 12.03
CA ALA A 160 7.66 4.44 11.56
C ALA A 160 7.12 3.02 11.83
N ASP A 161 5.80 2.95 12.08
CA ASP A 161 5.12 1.71 12.41
C ASP A 161 4.40 1.13 11.21
N THR A 162 4.40 -0.19 11.08
CA THR A 162 3.53 -0.88 10.14
C THR A 162 2.69 -1.91 10.89
N LEU A 163 1.39 -1.94 10.60
CA LEU A 163 0.46 -2.85 11.23
C LEU A 163 -0.38 -3.58 10.18
N LEU A 164 -0.34 -4.90 10.20
CA LEU A 164 -1.26 -5.74 9.45
C LEU A 164 -2.27 -6.38 10.39
N ILE A 165 -3.56 -6.07 10.20
CA ILE A 165 -4.69 -6.71 10.90
C ILE A 165 -5.33 -7.69 9.92
N TYR A 166 -5.13 -8.99 10.15
CA TYR A 166 -5.56 -10.05 9.23
C TYR A 166 -6.58 -11.01 9.86
N GLY A 167 -7.45 -11.57 9.03
CA GLY A 167 -8.41 -12.60 9.41
C GLY A 167 -8.48 -13.74 8.38
N ILE A 168 -9.11 -14.84 8.75
CA ILE A 168 -9.34 -15.98 7.83
C ILE A 168 -10.23 -15.56 6.66
N ASP A 169 -11.18 -14.65 6.88
CA ASP A 169 -12.01 -14.04 5.86
C ASP A 169 -11.19 -13.38 4.74
N ASP A 170 -10.06 -12.75 5.07
CA ASP A 170 -9.19 -12.13 4.08
C ASP A 170 -8.57 -13.17 3.13
N VAL A 171 -8.20 -14.34 3.65
CA VAL A 171 -7.65 -15.45 2.85
C VAL A 171 -8.71 -15.97 1.86
N ILE A 172 -9.95 -16.14 2.33
CA ILE A 172 -11.07 -16.62 1.51
C ILE A 172 -11.35 -15.62 0.37
N VAL A 173 -11.42 -14.33 0.69
CA VAL A 173 -11.64 -13.28 -0.30
C VAL A 173 -10.50 -13.23 -1.33
N ARG A 174 -9.25 -13.34 -0.89
CA ARG A 174 -8.09 -13.38 -1.80
C ARG A 174 -8.10 -14.58 -2.73
N ARG A 175 -8.42 -15.78 -2.23
CA ARG A 175 -8.56 -16.96 -3.07
C ARG A 175 -9.61 -16.77 -4.16
N LYS A 176 -10.80 -16.27 -3.81
CA LYS A 176 -11.85 -15.96 -4.80
C LYS A 176 -11.38 -15.00 -5.88
N MET A 177 -10.70 -13.91 -5.49
CA MET A 177 -10.17 -12.94 -6.45
C MET A 177 -9.15 -13.56 -7.42
N ILE A 178 -8.31 -14.47 -6.94
CA ILE A 178 -7.33 -15.18 -7.78
C ILE A 178 -8.05 -16.13 -8.75
N GLU A 179 -9.03 -16.88 -8.27
CA GLU A 179 -9.83 -17.80 -9.09
C GLU A 179 -10.61 -17.04 -10.18
N GLU A 180 -11.26 -15.92 -9.83
CA GLU A 180 -11.99 -15.09 -10.79
C GLU A 180 -11.07 -14.47 -11.85
N ASN A 181 -9.87 -14.04 -11.49
CA ASN A 181 -8.89 -13.51 -12.44
C ASN A 181 -8.39 -14.60 -13.39
N ASN A 182 -8.06 -15.78 -12.88
CA ASN A 182 -7.63 -16.91 -13.70
C ASN A 182 -8.71 -17.34 -14.69
N TYR A 183 -9.97 -17.39 -14.27
CA TYR A 183 -11.09 -17.70 -15.14
C TYR A 183 -11.26 -16.66 -16.27
N ASN A 184 -11.14 -15.38 -15.95
CA ASN A 184 -11.21 -14.30 -16.93
C ASN A 184 -10.05 -14.34 -17.95
N ASP A 185 -8.86 -14.70 -17.50
CA ASP A 185 -7.69 -14.84 -18.40
C ASP A 185 -7.80 -16.05 -19.32
N GLU A 186 -8.30 -17.19 -18.84
CA GLU A 186 -8.60 -18.37 -19.66
C GLU A 186 -9.71 -18.08 -20.69
N PHE A 187 -10.73 -17.30 -20.30
CA PHE A 187 -11.82 -16.92 -21.20
C PHE A 187 -11.31 -16.01 -22.34
N LYS A 188 -10.50 -15.00 -22.01
CA LYS A 188 -9.86 -14.13 -23.01
C LYS A 188 -8.94 -14.87 -23.96
N LEU A 189 -8.23 -15.89 -23.48
CA LEU A 189 -7.38 -16.74 -24.30
C LEU A 189 -8.18 -17.62 -25.28
N LYS A 190 -9.44 -17.96 -24.94
CA LYS A 190 -10.34 -18.73 -25.82
C LYS A 190 -11.04 -17.86 -26.87
N GLU A 191 -11.33 -16.59 -26.57
CA GLU A 191 -11.93 -15.66 -27.53
C GLU A 191 -10.96 -15.14 -28.59
N ASN A 192 -9.64 -15.18 -28.32
CA ASN A 192 -8.59 -14.74 -29.23
C ASN A 192 -8.01 -15.88 -30.10
N LYS A 193 -8.61 -17.06 -30.16
CA LYS A 193 -8.32 -18.17 -31.07
C LYS A 193 -9.43 -18.35 -32.09
#